data_587aa098d3c17c13f8c2a3eeab85156b
#
_entry.id   587aa098d3c17c13f8c2a3eeab85156b
#
_cell.length_a   1.000
_cell.length_b   1.000
_cell.length_c   1.000
_cell.angle_alpha   90.00
_cell.angle_beta   90.00
_cell.angle_gamma   90.00
#
_symmetry.space_group_name_H-M   'P 1'
#
loop_
_entity.id
_entity.type
_entity.pdbx_description
1 polymer ?
#
loop_
_entity_poly.entity_id
_entity_poly.type
_entity_poly.pdbx_seq_one_letter_code
_entity_poly.pdbx_strand_id
1 'polypeptide(L)'
;MSFYQTLREGIQHFVYKVIDPGVRAAVKLGITPNVVTTIGMLGNAAGAGVLVFAALNGEAGDYTYIGWAGVIIILSSIMDMVDGYMARTANMCSTFGAFYDSVLDRYCELLTLSGLAFYLMQTDKPGSAVITFLSLIGSIMVSYVRARAEGLDIDCKVGLMQRPERVVVTILGMILAGFMQPLVQFDALWFVIVTQSIIAVLANWTAFQRIAHVKRQMR
;
A
#
# COMPACT_ATOMS: atom_id res chain seq x y z
N MET A 1 -1.05 -21.29 -17.02
CA MET A 1 -1.34 -20.20 -16.08
C MET A 1 -0.92 -20.64 -14.69
N SER A 2 -0.22 -19.80 -13.94
CA SER A 2 0.15 -20.11 -12.55
C SER A 2 -1.11 -20.05 -11.67
N PHE A 3 -1.26 -20.94 -10.68
CA PHE A 3 -2.33 -20.94 -9.67
C PHE A 3 -2.55 -19.53 -9.06
N TYR A 4 -1.47 -18.79 -8.84
CA TYR A 4 -1.50 -17.41 -8.37
C TYR A 4 -2.24 -16.46 -9.33
N GLN A 5 -2.07 -16.60 -10.64
CA GLN A 5 -2.77 -15.77 -11.63
C GLN A 5 -4.27 -16.05 -11.64
N THR A 6 -4.66 -17.31 -11.61
CA THR A 6 -6.07 -17.72 -11.57
C THR A 6 -6.78 -17.22 -10.30
N LEU A 7 -6.11 -17.31 -9.14
CA LEU A 7 -6.64 -16.82 -7.88
C LEU A 7 -6.81 -15.29 -7.89
N ARG A 8 -5.81 -14.58 -8.37
CA ARG A 8 -5.84 -13.11 -8.52
C ARG A 8 -6.97 -12.65 -9.44
N GLU A 9 -7.13 -13.28 -10.60
CA GLU A 9 -8.20 -12.98 -11.56
C GLU A 9 -9.58 -13.27 -10.96
N GLY A 10 -9.73 -14.37 -10.23
CA GLY A 10 -10.99 -14.73 -9.55
C GLY A 10 -11.40 -13.70 -8.49
N ILE A 11 -10.46 -13.29 -7.63
CA ILE A 11 -10.68 -12.26 -6.61
C ILE A 11 -11.04 -10.93 -7.29
N GLN A 12 -10.31 -10.55 -8.32
CA GLN A 12 -10.52 -9.31 -9.05
C GLN A 12 -11.91 -9.28 -9.72
N HIS A 13 -12.32 -10.37 -10.34
CA HIS A 13 -13.64 -10.49 -10.95
C HIS A 13 -14.77 -10.40 -9.91
N PHE A 14 -14.61 -11.05 -8.77
CA PHE A 14 -15.57 -10.97 -7.68
C PHE A 14 -15.71 -9.53 -7.15
N VAL A 15 -14.59 -8.86 -6.89
CA VAL A 15 -14.57 -7.47 -6.41
C VAL A 15 -15.25 -6.57 -7.45
N TYR A 16 -14.93 -6.69 -8.72
CA TYR A 16 -15.57 -5.89 -9.78
C TYR A 16 -17.08 -6.09 -9.85
N LYS A 17 -17.57 -7.31 -9.66
CA LYS A 17 -19.01 -7.59 -9.63
C LYS A 17 -19.71 -6.90 -8.44
N VAL A 18 -19.04 -6.81 -7.29
CA VAL A 18 -19.58 -6.15 -6.09
C VAL A 18 -19.57 -4.63 -6.24
N ILE A 19 -18.51 -4.04 -6.80
CA ILE A 19 -18.38 -2.58 -6.92
C ILE A 19 -19.13 -1.99 -8.13
N ASP A 20 -19.45 -2.79 -9.15
CA ASP A 20 -20.06 -2.32 -10.42
C ASP A 20 -21.32 -1.45 -10.24
N PRO A 21 -22.30 -1.82 -9.38
CA PRO A 21 -23.47 -0.98 -9.18
C PRO A 21 -23.12 0.40 -8.62
N GLY A 22 -22.17 0.46 -7.67
CA GLY A 22 -21.69 1.71 -7.09
C GLY A 22 -20.93 2.58 -8.09
N VAL A 23 -20.10 1.97 -8.92
CA VAL A 23 -19.36 2.65 -10.00
C VAL A 23 -20.33 3.26 -11.01
N ARG A 24 -21.35 2.52 -11.45
CA ARG A 24 -22.36 3.04 -12.38
C ARG A 24 -23.16 4.21 -11.80
N ALA A 25 -23.48 4.14 -10.50
CA ALA A 25 -24.15 5.24 -9.80
C ALA A 25 -23.23 6.48 -9.72
N ALA A 26 -21.98 6.30 -9.36
CA ALA A 26 -20.98 7.38 -9.28
C ALA A 26 -20.78 8.07 -10.64
N VAL A 27 -20.67 7.30 -11.73
CA VAL A 27 -20.54 7.83 -13.10
C VAL A 27 -21.78 8.66 -13.48
N LYS A 28 -23.00 8.19 -13.14
CA LYS A 28 -24.24 8.96 -13.38
C LYS A 28 -24.28 10.28 -12.61
N LEU A 29 -23.63 10.36 -11.46
CA LEU A 29 -23.49 11.58 -10.65
C LEU A 29 -22.37 12.50 -11.13
N GLY A 30 -21.67 12.16 -12.22
CA GLY A 30 -20.56 12.94 -12.76
C GLY A 30 -19.25 12.80 -11.99
N ILE A 31 -19.12 11.81 -11.10
CA ILE A 31 -17.89 11.53 -10.38
C ILE A 31 -16.86 10.95 -11.36
N THR A 32 -15.65 11.51 -11.36
CA THR A 32 -14.55 11.06 -12.22
C THR A 32 -13.61 10.10 -11.49
N PRO A 33 -12.85 9.24 -12.20
CA PRO A 33 -11.84 8.39 -11.59
C PRO A 33 -10.87 9.15 -10.68
N ASN A 34 -10.39 10.33 -11.11
CA ASN A 34 -9.46 11.14 -10.32
C ASN A 34 -10.03 11.60 -8.96
N VAL A 35 -11.34 11.84 -8.88
CA VAL A 35 -12.01 12.13 -7.61
C VAL A 35 -11.96 10.92 -6.69
N VAL A 36 -12.20 9.72 -7.21
CA VAL A 36 -12.13 8.47 -6.44
C VAL A 36 -10.71 8.22 -5.92
N THR A 37 -9.69 8.39 -6.79
CA THR A 37 -8.27 8.30 -6.39
C THR A 37 -7.94 9.29 -5.26
N THR A 38 -8.45 10.54 -5.36
CA THR A 38 -8.24 11.56 -4.31
C THR A 38 -8.90 11.15 -2.99
N ILE A 39 -10.12 10.60 -3.03
CA ILE A 39 -10.83 10.09 -1.84
C ILE A 39 -10.01 8.95 -1.21
N GLY A 40 -9.48 8.04 -2.01
CA GLY A 40 -8.58 6.97 -1.55
C GLY A 40 -7.35 7.52 -0.82
N MET A 41 -6.69 8.53 -1.39
CA MET A 41 -5.55 9.20 -0.75
C MET A 41 -5.94 9.86 0.57
N LEU A 42 -7.06 10.58 0.64
CA LEU A 42 -7.55 11.21 1.87
C LEU A 42 -7.86 10.17 2.95
N GLY A 43 -8.42 9.02 2.57
CA GLY A 43 -8.62 7.91 3.49
C GLY A 43 -7.30 7.32 4.02
N ASN A 44 -6.28 7.16 3.16
CA ASN A 44 -4.94 6.77 3.61
C ASN A 44 -4.33 7.82 4.56
N ALA A 45 -4.49 9.11 4.28
CA ALA A 45 -4.05 10.19 5.16
C ALA A 45 -4.77 10.13 6.52
N ALA A 46 -6.07 9.83 6.53
CA ALA A 46 -6.83 9.64 7.76
C ALA A 46 -6.31 8.43 8.56
N GLY A 47 -6.02 7.28 7.90
CA GLY A 47 -5.41 6.12 8.54
C GLY A 47 -4.04 6.43 9.14
N ALA A 48 -3.19 7.16 8.43
CA ALA A 48 -1.92 7.66 8.96
C ALA A 48 -2.12 8.63 10.14
N GLY A 49 -3.16 9.48 10.08
CA GLY A 49 -3.56 10.36 11.19
C GLY A 49 -3.96 9.58 12.44
N VAL A 50 -4.66 8.46 12.30
CA VAL A 50 -4.99 7.56 13.42
C VAL A 50 -3.72 6.98 14.05
N LEU A 51 -2.71 6.62 13.26
CA LEU A 51 -1.42 6.14 13.80
C LEU A 51 -0.69 7.24 14.59
N VAL A 52 -0.69 8.48 14.08
CA VAL A 52 -0.10 9.63 14.79
C VAL A 52 -0.87 9.92 16.08
N PHE A 53 -2.21 9.88 16.03
CA PHE A 53 -3.04 10.06 17.21
C PHE A 53 -2.75 8.99 18.28
N ALA A 54 -2.66 7.71 17.85
CA ALA A 54 -2.31 6.60 18.74
C ALA A 54 -0.91 6.76 19.35
N ALA A 55 0.06 7.25 18.58
CA ALA A 55 1.40 7.54 19.05
C ALA A 55 1.45 8.58 20.17
N LEU A 56 0.55 9.57 20.12
CA LEU A 56 0.54 10.70 21.07
C LEU A 56 -0.38 10.47 22.27
N ASN A 57 -1.43 9.65 22.12
CA ASN A 57 -2.51 9.52 23.12
C ASN A 57 -2.82 8.06 23.49
N GLY A 58 -2.24 7.08 22.82
CA GLY A 58 -2.50 5.66 23.06
C GLY A 58 -1.87 5.17 24.38
N GLU A 59 -2.51 4.19 24.99
CA GLU A 59 -1.95 3.48 26.15
C GLU A 59 -0.90 2.46 25.71
N ALA A 60 0.12 2.27 26.52
CA ALA A 60 1.17 1.28 26.25
C ALA A 60 0.58 -0.13 26.22
N GLY A 61 0.82 -0.87 25.13
CA GLY A 61 0.29 -2.23 24.94
C GLY A 61 -1.12 -2.30 24.34
N ASP A 62 -1.80 -1.18 24.14
CA ASP A 62 -3.06 -1.13 23.36
C ASP A 62 -2.76 -0.82 21.89
N TYR A 63 -2.90 -1.82 21.04
CA TYR A 63 -2.67 -1.71 19.59
C TYR A 63 -3.96 -1.59 18.79
N THR A 64 -5.10 -1.40 19.43
CA THR A 64 -6.42 -1.32 18.77
C THR A 64 -6.46 -0.23 17.70
N TYR A 65 -5.84 0.92 17.95
CA TYR A 65 -5.74 2.01 16.96
C TYR A 65 -4.93 1.61 15.72
N ILE A 66 -3.89 0.79 15.87
CA ILE A 66 -3.13 0.27 14.71
C ILE A 66 -4.05 -0.61 13.85
N GLY A 67 -4.84 -1.48 14.48
CA GLY A 67 -5.81 -2.32 13.78
C GLY A 67 -6.83 -1.49 13.00
N TRP A 68 -7.42 -0.48 13.62
CA TRP A 68 -8.36 0.42 12.95
C TRP A 68 -7.72 1.26 11.84
N ALA A 69 -6.49 1.73 12.04
CA ALA A 69 -5.74 2.37 10.95
C ALA A 69 -5.56 1.42 9.77
N GLY A 70 -5.23 0.15 10.02
CA GLY A 70 -5.15 -0.89 8.98
C GLY A 70 -6.49 -1.09 8.24
N VAL A 71 -7.62 -1.09 8.97
CA VAL A 71 -8.97 -1.18 8.37
C VAL A 71 -9.27 0.04 7.49
N ILE A 72 -8.94 1.24 7.94
CA ILE A 72 -9.14 2.47 7.15
C ILE A 72 -8.28 2.42 5.87
N ILE A 73 -7.03 2.01 5.98
CA ILE A 73 -6.10 1.94 4.86
C ILE A 73 -6.53 0.88 3.82
N ILE A 74 -7.03 -0.31 4.25
CA ILE A 74 -7.52 -1.31 3.29
C ILE A 74 -8.76 -0.82 2.55
N LEU A 75 -9.70 -0.16 3.24
CA LEU A 75 -10.89 0.42 2.61
C LEU A 75 -10.49 1.52 1.61
N SER A 76 -9.50 2.33 1.94
CA SER A 76 -8.95 3.36 1.05
C SER A 76 -8.24 2.76 -0.16
N SER A 77 -7.50 1.65 0.03
CA SER A 77 -6.82 0.95 -1.06
C SER A 77 -7.80 0.25 -2.03
N ILE A 78 -9.04 -0.03 -1.60
CA ILE A 78 -10.09 -0.50 -2.51
C ILE A 78 -10.48 0.61 -3.50
N MET A 79 -10.36 1.89 -3.13
CA MET A 79 -10.66 3.01 -4.04
C MET A 79 -9.74 3.01 -5.27
N ASP A 80 -8.48 2.57 -5.14
CA ASP A 80 -7.56 2.40 -6.29
C ASP A 80 -8.07 1.33 -7.29
N MET A 81 -8.77 0.30 -6.80
CA MET A 81 -9.41 -0.68 -7.69
C MET A 81 -10.67 -0.11 -8.35
N VAL A 82 -11.40 0.74 -7.62
CA VAL A 82 -12.65 1.37 -8.08
C VAL A 82 -12.35 2.38 -9.17
N ASP A 83 -11.37 3.27 -9.00
CA ASP A 83 -11.03 4.30 -10.01
C ASP A 83 -10.53 3.68 -11.32
N GLY A 84 -9.63 2.68 -11.23
CA GLY A 84 -9.16 1.95 -12.40
C GLY A 84 -10.25 1.15 -13.10
N TYR A 85 -11.21 0.57 -12.36
CA TYR A 85 -12.38 -0.09 -12.95
C TYR A 85 -13.30 0.93 -13.61
N MET A 86 -13.61 2.05 -12.94
CA MET A 86 -14.41 3.16 -13.45
C MET A 86 -13.81 3.73 -14.74
N ALA A 87 -12.50 4.01 -14.76
CA ALA A 87 -11.81 4.57 -15.92
C ALA A 87 -11.98 3.68 -17.16
N ARG A 88 -11.87 2.36 -17.00
CA ARG A 88 -12.00 1.39 -18.09
C ARG A 88 -13.45 1.20 -18.56
N THR A 89 -14.38 1.08 -17.62
CA THR A 89 -15.80 0.77 -17.97
C THR A 89 -16.58 1.99 -18.48
N ALA A 90 -16.22 3.19 -18.03
CA ALA A 90 -16.85 4.44 -18.48
C ALA A 90 -16.08 5.15 -19.62
N ASN A 91 -15.03 4.53 -20.19
CA ASN A 91 -14.16 5.12 -21.21
C ASN A 91 -13.56 6.48 -20.80
N MET A 92 -13.19 6.62 -19.51
CA MET A 92 -12.59 7.81 -18.93
C MET A 92 -11.07 7.68 -18.74
N CYS A 93 -10.44 6.72 -19.42
CA CYS A 93 -8.97 6.55 -19.35
C CYS A 93 -8.28 7.78 -19.95
N SER A 94 -7.29 8.32 -19.22
CA SER A 94 -6.47 9.43 -19.68
C SER A 94 -5.02 9.27 -19.23
N THR A 95 -4.07 9.82 -19.99
CA THR A 95 -2.64 9.83 -19.63
C THR A 95 -2.41 10.57 -18.32
N PHE A 96 -3.12 11.69 -18.11
CA PHE A 96 -3.06 12.42 -16.85
C PHE A 96 -3.62 11.60 -15.69
N GLY A 97 -4.74 10.87 -15.88
CA GLY A 97 -5.31 10.00 -14.84
C GLY A 97 -4.32 8.93 -14.40
N ALA A 98 -3.64 8.25 -15.32
CA ALA A 98 -2.64 7.25 -15.02
C ALA A 98 -1.41 7.84 -14.29
N PHE A 99 -0.98 9.05 -14.67
CA PHE A 99 0.08 9.78 -13.96
C PHE A 99 -0.37 10.16 -12.55
N TYR A 100 -1.57 10.73 -12.41
CA TYR A 100 -2.14 11.20 -11.14
C TYR A 100 -2.29 10.05 -10.13
N ASP A 101 -2.91 8.96 -10.53
CA ASP A 101 -3.02 7.72 -9.75
C ASP A 101 -1.63 7.24 -9.27
N SER A 102 -0.70 7.13 -10.20
CA SER A 102 0.67 6.74 -9.92
C SER A 102 1.35 7.63 -8.86
N VAL A 103 1.13 8.94 -8.88
CA VAL A 103 1.70 9.87 -7.90
C VAL A 103 1.02 9.71 -6.54
N LEU A 104 -0.32 9.70 -6.51
CA LEU A 104 -1.06 9.56 -5.26
C LEU A 104 -0.80 8.23 -4.56
N ASP A 105 -0.58 7.18 -5.31
CA ASP A 105 -0.11 5.88 -4.82
C ASP A 105 1.16 5.98 -3.95
N ARG A 106 2.13 6.80 -4.37
CA ARG A 106 3.37 7.02 -3.59
C ARG A 106 3.09 7.85 -2.35
N TYR A 107 2.22 8.85 -2.44
CA TYR A 107 1.79 9.60 -1.26
C TYR A 107 1.09 8.70 -0.23
N CYS A 108 0.19 7.81 -0.66
CA CYS A 108 -0.46 6.84 0.23
C CYS A 108 0.57 5.98 0.98
N GLU A 109 1.54 5.42 0.25
CA GLU A 109 2.58 4.57 0.83
C GLU A 109 3.49 5.36 1.78
N LEU A 110 3.90 6.58 1.40
CA LEU A 110 4.68 7.48 2.24
C LEU A 110 3.94 7.83 3.53
N LEU A 111 2.67 8.24 3.45
CA LEU A 111 1.86 8.62 4.61
C LEU A 111 1.69 7.45 5.57
N THR A 112 1.31 6.27 5.04
CA THR A 112 1.10 5.07 5.85
C THR A 112 2.37 4.65 6.58
N LEU A 113 3.49 4.50 5.87
CA LEU A 113 4.74 4.03 6.48
C LEU A 113 5.38 5.09 7.39
N SER A 114 5.23 6.38 7.07
CA SER A 114 5.70 7.46 7.96
C SER A 114 4.88 7.52 9.25
N GLY A 115 3.55 7.42 9.17
CA GLY A 115 2.67 7.35 10.34
C GLY A 115 2.98 6.14 11.22
N LEU A 116 3.20 4.97 10.59
CA LEU A 116 3.58 3.75 11.29
C LEU A 116 4.96 3.87 11.95
N ALA A 117 5.96 4.41 11.25
CA ALA A 117 7.28 4.64 11.82
C ALA A 117 7.21 5.61 13.01
N PHE A 118 6.43 6.70 12.89
CA PHE A 118 6.22 7.64 13.99
C PHE A 118 5.58 6.96 15.21
N TYR A 119 4.55 6.13 15.00
CA TYR A 119 3.96 5.34 16.07
C TYR A 119 5.00 4.44 16.75
N LEU A 120 5.78 3.70 15.97
CA LEU A 120 6.77 2.75 16.49
C LEU A 120 7.91 3.44 17.25
N MET A 121 8.23 4.70 16.94
CA MET A 121 9.20 5.49 17.70
C MET A 121 8.74 5.78 19.14
N GLN A 122 7.44 5.79 19.40
CA GLN A 122 6.87 6.06 20.73
C GLN A 122 6.67 4.78 21.56
N THR A 123 6.94 3.61 20.99
CA THR A 123 6.86 2.33 21.71
C THR A 123 8.18 2.03 22.46
N ASP A 124 8.16 1.00 23.29
CA ASP A 124 9.36 0.44 23.96
C ASP A 124 10.37 -0.24 23.00
N LYS A 125 10.01 -0.31 21.69
CA LYS A 125 10.83 -0.93 20.63
C LYS A 125 11.18 0.07 19.51
N PRO A 126 11.87 1.19 19.81
CA PRO A 126 12.10 2.25 18.79
C PRO A 126 12.94 1.78 17.59
N GLY A 127 13.72 0.71 17.76
CA GLY A 127 14.44 0.08 16.64
C GLY A 127 13.52 -0.43 15.52
N SER A 128 12.25 -0.74 15.81
CA SER A 128 11.26 -1.14 14.80
C SER A 128 10.89 0.00 13.85
N ALA A 129 10.99 1.24 14.29
CA ALA A 129 10.83 2.42 13.44
C ALA A 129 11.92 2.48 12.36
N VAL A 130 13.16 2.15 12.70
CA VAL A 130 14.27 2.08 11.72
C VAL A 130 13.98 1.03 10.65
N ILE A 131 13.44 -0.13 11.03
CA ILE A 131 13.02 -1.18 10.08
C ILE A 131 11.95 -0.64 9.15
N THR A 132 10.97 0.11 9.68
CA THR A 132 9.90 0.72 8.89
C THR A 132 10.42 1.80 7.94
N PHE A 133 11.41 2.59 8.35
CA PHE A 133 12.10 3.52 7.44
C PHE A 133 12.86 2.78 6.34
N LEU A 134 13.49 1.65 6.61
CA LEU A 134 14.10 0.82 5.55
C LEU A 134 13.06 0.23 4.60
N SER A 135 11.88 -0.15 5.11
CA SER A 135 10.73 -0.52 4.25
C SER A 135 10.31 0.63 3.35
N LEU A 136 10.20 1.84 3.90
CA LEU A 136 9.83 3.05 3.16
C LEU A 136 10.85 3.35 2.05
N ILE A 137 12.13 3.34 2.35
CA ILE A 137 13.22 3.56 1.38
C ILE A 137 13.12 2.52 0.25
N GLY A 138 13.03 1.23 0.60
CA GLY A 138 12.90 0.15 -0.39
C GLY A 138 11.68 0.31 -1.27
N SER A 139 10.53 0.64 -0.68
CA SER A 139 9.26 0.84 -1.36
C SER A 139 9.32 1.96 -2.41
N ILE A 140 9.88 3.11 -2.04
CA ILE A 140 10.05 4.23 -2.95
C ILE A 140 11.06 3.89 -4.04
N MET A 141 12.18 3.25 -3.69
CA MET A 141 13.21 2.88 -4.66
C MET A 141 12.72 1.86 -5.69
N VAL A 142 11.91 0.88 -5.30
CA VAL A 142 11.25 -0.03 -6.25
C VAL A 142 10.44 0.74 -7.28
N SER A 143 9.62 1.68 -6.84
CA SER A 143 8.76 2.49 -7.71
C SER A 143 9.57 3.47 -8.58
N TYR A 144 10.55 4.15 -7.98
CA TYR A 144 11.40 5.12 -8.65
C TYR A 144 12.24 4.48 -9.77
N VAL A 145 12.94 3.37 -9.47
CA VAL A 145 13.79 2.69 -10.46
C VAL A 145 12.97 2.23 -11.66
N ARG A 146 11.73 1.74 -11.43
CA ARG A 146 10.84 1.37 -12.51
C ARG A 146 10.45 2.60 -13.37
N ALA A 147 9.97 3.66 -12.75
CA ALA A 147 9.57 4.87 -13.48
C ALA A 147 10.75 5.48 -14.24
N ARG A 148 11.96 5.45 -13.66
CA ARG A 148 13.16 5.92 -14.33
C ARG A 148 13.58 5.05 -15.50
N ALA A 149 13.44 3.72 -15.40
CA ALA A 149 13.70 2.79 -16.49
C ALA A 149 12.70 2.98 -17.64
N GLU A 150 11.40 3.10 -17.33
CA GLU A 150 10.34 3.38 -18.32
C GLU A 150 10.58 4.72 -19.03
N GLY A 151 11.10 5.75 -18.34
CA GLY A 151 11.53 7.01 -18.95
C GLY A 151 12.82 6.92 -19.80
N LEU A 152 13.43 5.75 -19.89
CA LEU A 152 14.53 5.41 -20.80
C LEU A 152 14.10 4.33 -21.81
N ASP A 153 12.81 4.13 -22.01
CA ASP A 153 12.19 3.11 -22.88
C ASP A 153 12.61 1.68 -22.53
N ILE A 154 12.95 1.40 -21.26
CA ILE A 154 13.32 0.07 -20.76
C ILE A 154 12.17 -0.49 -19.89
N ASP A 155 11.59 -1.64 -20.32
CA ASP A 155 10.59 -2.34 -19.48
C ASP A 155 11.27 -2.95 -18.24
N CYS A 156 10.77 -2.59 -17.06
CA CYS A 156 11.35 -2.95 -15.77
C CYS A 156 10.28 -3.46 -14.78
N LYS A 157 9.60 -4.56 -15.13
CA LYS A 157 8.58 -5.21 -14.30
C LYS A 157 9.11 -6.38 -13.46
N VAL A 158 10.42 -6.46 -13.28
CA VAL A 158 11.07 -7.52 -12.50
C VAL A 158 10.98 -7.29 -11.00
N GLY A 159 11.07 -8.38 -10.23
CA GLY A 159 11.09 -8.39 -8.76
C GLY A 159 9.79 -8.85 -8.13
N LEU A 160 9.88 -9.37 -6.90
CA LEU A 160 8.77 -10.00 -6.18
C LEU A 160 7.91 -9.00 -5.41
N MET A 161 8.51 -7.95 -4.82
CA MET A 161 7.82 -6.97 -3.97
C MET A 161 7.33 -5.79 -4.80
N GLN A 162 6.24 -5.98 -5.52
CA GLN A 162 5.53 -4.88 -6.16
C GLN A 162 4.65 -4.13 -5.13
N ARG A 163 3.97 -3.04 -5.54
CA ARG A 163 3.17 -2.22 -4.62
C ARG A 163 2.03 -2.99 -3.92
N PRO A 164 1.19 -3.77 -4.63
CA PRO A 164 0.09 -4.46 -3.98
C PRO A 164 0.53 -5.40 -2.86
N GLU A 165 1.63 -6.14 -3.07
CA GLU A 165 2.17 -7.07 -2.09
C GLU A 165 2.62 -6.32 -0.82
N ARG A 166 3.30 -5.17 -0.97
CA ARG A 166 3.76 -4.36 0.17
C ARG A 166 2.59 -3.80 0.98
N VAL A 167 1.59 -3.25 0.28
CA VAL A 167 0.38 -2.70 0.92
C VAL A 167 -0.36 -3.78 1.71
N VAL A 168 -0.60 -4.94 1.10
CA VAL A 168 -1.29 -6.07 1.75
C VAL A 168 -0.51 -6.57 2.97
N VAL A 169 0.82 -6.75 2.86
CA VAL A 169 1.66 -7.23 3.97
C VAL A 169 1.67 -6.22 5.12
N THR A 170 1.75 -4.90 4.83
CA THR A 170 1.69 -3.85 5.84
C THR A 170 0.35 -3.87 6.59
N ILE A 171 -0.77 -3.86 5.84
CA ILE A 171 -2.13 -3.88 6.41
C ILE A 171 -2.34 -5.14 7.26
N LEU A 172 -1.91 -6.31 6.77
CA LEU A 172 -2.01 -7.56 7.51
C LEU A 172 -1.30 -7.47 8.86
N GLY A 173 -0.07 -6.95 8.89
CA GLY A 173 0.68 -6.73 10.12
C GLY A 173 -0.06 -5.81 11.10
N MET A 174 -0.65 -4.72 10.60
CA MET A 174 -1.39 -3.75 11.41
C MET A 174 -2.69 -4.37 11.99
N ILE A 175 -3.47 -5.06 11.16
CA ILE A 175 -4.72 -5.70 11.59
C ILE A 175 -4.44 -6.80 12.61
N LEU A 176 -3.43 -7.64 12.37
CA LEU A 176 -3.04 -8.68 13.32
C LEU A 176 -2.56 -8.08 14.64
N ALA A 177 -1.73 -7.04 14.62
CA ALA A 177 -1.30 -6.37 15.84
C ALA A 177 -2.48 -5.80 16.62
N GLY A 178 -3.40 -5.11 15.95
CA GLY A 178 -4.52 -4.44 16.60
C GLY A 178 -5.57 -5.36 17.20
N PHE A 179 -5.84 -6.49 16.56
CA PHE A 179 -6.98 -7.34 16.96
C PHE A 179 -6.57 -8.70 17.54
N MET A 180 -5.31 -9.14 17.38
CA MET A 180 -4.84 -10.40 17.94
C MET A 180 -4.22 -10.26 19.35
N GLN A 181 -3.94 -9.04 19.83
CA GLN A 181 -3.35 -8.82 21.16
C GLN A 181 -4.08 -9.58 22.29
N PRO A 182 -5.42 -9.59 22.38
CA PRO A 182 -6.12 -10.33 23.43
C PRO A 182 -6.09 -11.87 23.26
N LEU A 183 -5.67 -12.36 22.10
CA LEU A 183 -5.68 -13.79 21.76
C LEU A 183 -4.28 -14.42 21.80
N VAL A 184 -3.21 -13.61 21.85
CA VAL A 184 -1.83 -14.09 21.84
C VAL A 184 -1.16 -13.85 23.19
N GLN A 185 -0.21 -14.73 23.57
CA GLN A 185 0.54 -14.63 24.83
C GLN A 185 1.81 -13.80 24.70
N PHE A 186 2.12 -13.31 23.50
CA PHE A 186 3.26 -12.46 23.22
C PHE A 186 2.78 -11.07 22.77
N ASP A 187 3.70 -10.10 22.77
CA ASP A 187 3.39 -8.76 22.30
C ASP A 187 3.03 -8.75 20.81
N ALA A 188 1.76 -8.45 20.48
CA ALA A 188 1.25 -8.46 19.12
C ALA A 188 1.92 -7.43 18.19
N LEU A 189 2.67 -6.45 18.72
CA LEU A 189 3.48 -5.55 17.92
C LEU A 189 4.50 -6.29 17.04
N TRP A 190 4.88 -7.52 17.42
CA TRP A 190 5.73 -8.36 16.59
C TRP A 190 5.14 -8.67 15.21
N PHE A 191 3.83 -8.68 15.03
CA PHE A 191 3.22 -8.83 13.70
C PHE A 191 3.63 -7.67 12.78
N VAL A 192 3.61 -6.44 13.28
CA VAL A 192 4.08 -5.28 12.51
C VAL A 192 5.58 -5.37 12.26
N ILE A 193 6.38 -5.68 13.28
CA ILE A 193 7.84 -5.74 13.16
C ILE A 193 8.26 -6.78 12.11
N VAL A 194 7.65 -7.96 12.13
CA VAL A 194 7.97 -9.04 11.18
C VAL A 194 7.56 -8.64 9.76
N THR A 195 6.33 -8.12 9.57
CA THR A 195 5.87 -7.71 8.23
C THR A 195 6.72 -6.58 7.66
N GLN A 196 7.10 -5.59 8.48
CA GLN A 196 7.98 -4.51 8.04
C GLN A 196 9.41 -5.01 7.75
N SER A 197 9.92 -5.97 8.52
CA SER A 197 11.23 -6.59 8.25
C SER A 197 11.25 -7.33 6.90
N ILE A 198 10.17 -8.06 6.59
CA ILE A 198 10.01 -8.74 5.28
C ILE A 198 10.03 -7.71 4.15
N ILE A 199 9.27 -6.61 4.29
CA ILE A 199 9.22 -5.57 3.26
C ILE A 199 10.59 -4.88 3.15
N ALA A 200 11.23 -4.53 4.27
CA ALA A 200 12.53 -3.88 4.28
C ALA A 200 13.58 -4.68 3.48
N VAL A 201 13.63 -5.99 3.69
CA VAL A 201 14.56 -6.85 2.96
C VAL A 201 14.16 -7.02 1.49
N LEU A 202 12.92 -7.44 1.24
CA LEU A 202 12.50 -7.84 -0.11
C LEU A 202 12.29 -6.65 -1.05
N ALA A 203 11.85 -5.48 -0.55
CA ALA A 203 11.71 -4.29 -1.40
C ALA A 203 13.08 -3.74 -1.79
N ASN A 204 14.02 -3.61 -0.86
CA ASN A 204 15.38 -3.18 -1.21
C ASN A 204 16.07 -4.18 -2.15
N TRP A 205 15.91 -5.50 -1.93
CA TRP A 205 16.40 -6.51 -2.86
C TRP A 205 15.79 -6.35 -4.25
N THR A 206 14.48 -6.13 -4.34
CA THR A 206 13.77 -5.87 -5.61
C THR A 206 14.30 -4.62 -6.31
N ALA A 207 14.60 -3.55 -5.57
CA ALA A 207 15.19 -2.34 -6.14
C ALA A 207 16.58 -2.63 -6.76
N PHE A 208 17.43 -3.38 -6.08
CA PHE A 208 18.73 -3.80 -6.62
C PHE A 208 18.58 -4.71 -7.84
N GLN A 209 17.63 -5.66 -7.84
CA GLN A 209 17.33 -6.49 -9.00
C GLN A 209 16.94 -5.65 -10.23
N ARG A 210 16.12 -4.61 -10.03
CA ARG A 210 15.72 -3.66 -11.09
C ARG A 210 16.91 -2.88 -11.65
N ILE A 211 17.78 -2.37 -10.78
CA ILE A 211 19.03 -1.70 -11.20
C ILE A 211 19.91 -2.64 -12.03
N ALA A 212 20.09 -3.89 -11.58
CA ALA A 212 20.87 -4.89 -12.31
C ALA A 212 20.24 -5.26 -13.65
N HIS A 213 18.90 -5.33 -13.71
CA HIS A 213 18.15 -5.59 -14.94
C HIS A 213 18.37 -4.48 -15.96
N VAL A 214 18.17 -3.22 -15.58
CA VAL A 214 18.42 -2.05 -16.44
C VAL A 214 19.85 -2.03 -16.95
N LYS A 215 20.84 -2.27 -16.08
CA LYS A 215 22.26 -2.33 -16.48
C LYS A 215 22.52 -3.40 -17.56
N ARG A 216 21.80 -4.52 -17.54
CA ARG A 216 21.95 -5.57 -18.55
C ARG A 216 21.34 -5.19 -19.89
N GLN A 217 20.26 -4.41 -19.88
CA GLN A 217 19.55 -3.97 -21.08
C GLN A 217 20.25 -2.79 -21.78
N MET A 218 21.07 -2.04 -21.04
CA MET A 218 21.87 -0.92 -21.60
C MET A 218 23.24 -1.34 -22.14
N ARG A 219 23.58 -2.65 -22.07
CA ARG A 219 24.80 -3.23 -22.67
C ARG A 219 24.49 -3.86 -24.01
#